data_c56b944ddfb63b9cdd23dd08ea4bb418
#
_entry.id   c56b944ddfb63b9cdd23dd08ea4bb418
#
_cell.length_a   1.000
_cell.length_b   1.000
_cell.length_c   1.000
_cell.angle_alpha   90.00
_cell.angle_beta   90.00
_cell.angle_gamma   90.00
#
_symmetry.space_group_name_H-M   'P 1'
#
loop_
_entity.id
_entity.type
_entity.pdbx_description
1 polymer ?
#
loop_
_entity_poly.entity_id
_entity_poly.type
_entity_poly.pdbx_seq_one_letter_code
_entity_poly.pdbx_strand_id
1 'polypeptide(L)'
;MSFPLLNLDTYTTEDIFALPEGRRAELIDGQIYMMAPPNRRHQTIARELFTAIDSYIKSKGGSCEPFFAPFAVFLNQDNKNYVEPDISVICDLGKLDDKGCNGAPDWVIEIVSPSSRRMDYHAKLFKYRTAGVREYWIVDPEKNRILAYNFETEDIGDYTFQDSVKAGIYDDFQIDFSAIAKRLDM
;
A
#
# COMPACT_ATOMS: atom_id res chain seq x y z
N MET A 1 -11.06 42.71 1.10
CA MET A 1 -9.87 42.18 1.78
C MET A 1 -9.48 40.92 1.03
N SER A 2 -8.37 40.98 0.28
CA SER A 2 -7.82 39.81 -0.43
C SER A 2 -6.99 39.04 0.58
N PHE A 3 -7.37 37.81 0.91
CA PHE A 3 -6.51 36.91 1.67
C PHE A 3 -5.33 36.56 0.76
N PRO A 4 -4.07 36.61 1.24
CA PRO A 4 -2.96 36.09 0.47
C PRO A 4 -3.21 34.62 0.23
N LEU A 5 -3.22 34.18 -1.03
CA LEU A 5 -3.11 32.78 -1.40
C LEU A 5 -1.80 32.29 -0.77
N LEU A 6 -1.90 31.39 0.21
CA LEU A 6 -0.76 30.62 0.67
C LEU A 6 -0.23 29.90 -0.57
N ASN A 7 0.93 30.32 -1.05
CA ASN A 7 1.71 29.56 -2.02
C ASN A 7 2.18 28.31 -1.26
N LEU A 8 1.39 27.26 -1.27
CA LEU A 8 1.86 25.95 -0.88
C LEU A 8 2.76 25.50 -2.03
N ASP A 9 4.07 25.57 -1.80
CA ASP A 9 5.04 24.97 -2.71
C ASP A 9 4.62 23.52 -2.91
N THR A 10 4.14 23.19 -4.11
CA THR A 10 3.75 21.82 -4.46
C THR A 10 4.96 21.15 -5.07
N TYR A 11 5.41 20.08 -4.44
CA TYR A 11 6.49 19.25 -4.92
C TYR A 11 6.04 18.33 -6.06
N THR A 12 7.03 17.80 -6.77
CA THR A 12 6.83 16.87 -7.88
C THR A 12 7.66 15.60 -7.68
N THR A 13 7.46 14.61 -8.53
CA THR A 13 8.29 13.39 -8.54
C THR A 13 9.77 13.68 -8.78
N GLU A 14 10.10 14.77 -9.46
CA GLU A 14 11.48 15.21 -9.65
C GLU A 14 12.15 15.58 -8.32
N ASP A 15 11.40 16.20 -7.39
CA ASP A 15 11.88 16.51 -6.04
C ASP A 15 12.12 15.23 -5.22
N ILE A 16 11.29 14.19 -5.41
CA ILE A 16 11.52 12.88 -4.80
C ILE A 16 12.82 12.26 -5.30
N PHE A 17 13.05 12.29 -6.61
CA PHE A 17 14.26 11.73 -7.21
C PHE A 17 15.52 12.54 -6.90
N ALA A 18 15.37 13.80 -6.52
CA ALA A 18 16.46 14.67 -6.09
C ALA A 18 16.83 14.52 -4.60
N LEU A 19 16.09 13.68 -3.84
CA LEU A 19 16.42 13.44 -2.43
C LEU A 19 17.83 12.86 -2.29
N PRO A 20 18.56 13.22 -1.21
CA PRO A 20 19.86 12.64 -0.92
C PRO A 20 19.79 11.09 -0.84
N GLU A 21 20.88 10.43 -1.24
CA GLU A 21 21.00 8.98 -1.16
C GLU A 21 20.62 8.44 0.23
N GLY A 22 19.87 7.35 0.28
CA GLY A 22 19.36 6.74 1.51
C GLY A 22 18.13 7.43 2.12
N ARG A 23 17.64 8.53 1.52
CA ARG A 23 16.37 9.15 1.91
C ARG A 23 15.24 8.65 1.01
N ARG A 24 14.13 8.26 1.64
CA ARG A 24 12.91 7.84 0.93
C ARG A 24 11.75 8.71 1.40
N ALA A 25 10.88 9.04 0.47
CA ALA A 25 9.66 9.77 0.76
C ALA A 25 8.55 9.37 -0.21
N GLU A 26 7.32 9.58 0.20
CA GLU A 26 6.14 9.53 -0.67
C GLU A 26 5.69 10.95 -0.99
N LEU A 27 5.00 11.09 -2.12
CA LEU A 27 4.41 12.33 -2.58
C LEU A 27 2.92 12.13 -2.78
N ILE A 28 2.11 12.88 -2.06
CA ILE A 28 0.65 12.82 -2.17
C ILE A 28 0.13 14.24 -2.36
N ASP A 29 -0.53 14.46 -3.49
CA ASP A 29 -1.03 15.79 -3.89
C ASP A 29 0.03 16.91 -3.79
N GLY A 30 1.26 16.59 -4.17
CA GLY A 30 2.38 17.51 -4.14
C GLY A 30 2.94 17.78 -2.74
N GLN A 31 2.59 17.00 -1.72
CA GLN A 31 3.16 17.08 -0.38
C GLN A 31 4.10 15.90 -0.12
N ILE A 32 5.31 16.19 0.36
CA ILE A 32 6.34 15.18 0.67
C ILE A 32 6.13 14.62 2.08
N TYR A 33 6.14 13.30 2.18
CA TYR A 33 6.07 12.55 3.44
C TYR A 33 7.30 11.65 3.57
N MET A 34 8.21 12.03 4.48
CA MET A 34 9.45 11.26 4.71
C MET A 34 9.15 9.90 5.31
N MET A 35 9.78 8.87 4.77
CA MET A 35 9.64 7.49 5.25
C MET A 35 10.74 7.12 6.23
N ALA A 36 10.38 6.35 7.26
CA ALA A 36 11.32 5.74 8.19
C ALA A 36 11.57 4.27 7.83
N PRO A 37 12.74 3.70 8.15
CA PRO A 37 12.97 2.27 7.97
C PRO A 37 11.97 1.44 8.79
N PRO A 38 11.39 0.36 8.21
CA PRO A 38 10.47 -0.52 8.91
C PRO A 38 11.20 -1.34 9.99
N ASN A 39 10.49 -1.66 11.07
CA ASN A 39 11.01 -2.53 12.12
C ASN A 39 10.86 -4.02 11.76
N ARG A 40 11.43 -4.92 12.59
CA ARG A 40 11.38 -6.37 12.39
C ARG A 40 9.96 -6.92 12.27
N ARG A 41 9.03 -6.45 13.12
CA ARG A 41 7.64 -6.90 13.15
C ARG A 41 6.94 -6.58 11.83
N HIS A 42 7.10 -5.35 11.36
CA HIS A 42 6.58 -4.89 10.06
C HIS A 42 7.12 -5.77 8.91
N GLN A 43 8.44 -5.97 8.84
CA GLN A 43 9.07 -6.79 7.81
C GLN A 43 8.63 -8.27 7.86
N THR A 44 8.38 -8.81 9.06
CA THR A 44 7.86 -10.17 9.20
C THR A 44 6.45 -10.27 8.59
N ILE A 45 5.57 -9.33 8.90
CA ILE A 45 4.21 -9.29 8.34
C ILE A 45 4.27 -9.13 6.82
N ALA A 46 5.05 -8.19 6.31
CA ALA A 46 5.20 -7.94 4.87
C ALA A 46 5.65 -9.21 4.13
N ARG A 47 6.65 -9.92 4.65
CA ARG A 47 7.16 -11.17 4.07
C ARG A 47 6.08 -12.27 4.03
N GLU A 48 5.36 -12.48 5.12
CA GLU A 48 4.34 -13.53 5.20
C GLU A 48 3.17 -13.23 4.24
N LEU A 49 2.71 -11.98 4.21
CA LEU A 49 1.65 -11.53 3.29
C LEU A 49 2.08 -11.69 1.84
N PHE A 50 3.26 -11.17 1.48
CA PHE A 50 3.80 -11.29 0.13
C PHE A 50 3.94 -12.75 -0.30
N THR A 51 4.49 -13.60 0.56
CA THR A 51 4.66 -15.02 0.27
C THR A 51 3.32 -15.72 0.02
N ALA A 52 2.30 -15.43 0.83
CA ALA A 52 0.97 -16.01 0.66
C ALA A 52 0.34 -15.58 -0.68
N ILE A 53 0.43 -14.30 -1.02
CA ILE A 53 -0.11 -13.73 -2.27
C ILE A 53 0.61 -14.32 -3.49
N ASP A 54 1.93 -14.27 -3.52
CA ASP A 54 2.75 -14.76 -4.63
C ASP A 54 2.54 -16.26 -4.86
N SER A 55 2.51 -17.05 -3.78
CA SER A 55 2.24 -18.50 -3.87
C SER A 55 0.85 -18.80 -4.42
N TYR A 56 -0.16 -18.05 -3.99
CA TYR A 56 -1.52 -18.21 -4.51
C TYR A 56 -1.58 -17.89 -6.01
N ILE A 57 -1.09 -16.73 -6.44
CA ILE A 57 -1.09 -16.31 -7.85
C ILE A 57 -0.40 -17.37 -8.72
N LYS A 58 0.78 -17.82 -8.32
CA LYS A 58 1.54 -18.86 -9.03
C LYS A 58 0.78 -20.19 -9.10
N SER A 59 0.12 -20.61 -8.01
CA SER A 59 -0.63 -21.86 -7.96
C SER A 59 -1.84 -21.88 -8.90
N LYS A 60 -2.39 -20.69 -9.18
CA LYS A 60 -3.54 -20.50 -10.09
C LYS A 60 -3.13 -20.23 -11.53
N GLY A 61 -1.83 -20.05 -11.81
CA GLY A 61 -1.36 -19.61 -13.12
C GLY A 61 -1.89 -18.20 -13.48
N GLY A 62 -2.12 -17.36 -12.44
CA GLY A 62 -2.62 -16.01 -12.60
C GLY A 62 -1.58 -15.09 -13.23
N SER A 63 -2.06 -14.02 -13.90
CA SER A 63 -1.22 -13.03 -14.58
C SER A 63 -0.85 -11.84 -13.70
N CYS A 64 -1.44 -11.70 -12.50
CA CYS A 64 -1.11 -10.61 -11.61
C CYS A 64 0.30 -10.77 -11.04
N GLU A 65 0.99 -9.65 -10.82
CA GLU A 65 2.32 -9.62 -10.20
C GLU A 65 2.27 -8.86 -8.88
N PRO A 66 2.73 -9.47 -7.76
CA PRO A 66 2.88 -8.80 -6.49
C PRO A 66 4.27 -8.18 -6.36
N PHE A 67 4.33 -6.96 -5.84
CA PHE A 67 5.58 -6.25 -5.52
C PHE A 67 5.54 -5.81 -4.05
N PHE A 68 6.72 -5.76 -3.41
CA PHE A 68 6.90 -5.24 -2.06
C PHE A 68 7.83 -4.03 -2.05
N ALA A 69 7.66 -3.17 -1.07
CA ALA A 69 8.47 -1.95 -0.93
C ALA A 69 9.99 -2.25 -0.80
N PRO A 70 10.87 -1.42 -1.40
CA PRO A 70 10.54 -0.23 -2.17
C PRO A 70 10.14 -0.56 -3.62
N PHE A 71 8.93 -0.19 -4.00
CA PHE A 71 8.45 -0.32 -5.38
C PHE A 71 7.62 0.92 -5.71
N ALA A 72 8.02 1.64 -6.75
CA ALA A 72 7.41 2.91 -7.11
C ALA A 72 6.03 2.74 -7.74
N VAL A 73 5.05 3.51 -7.25
CA VAL A 73 3.70 3.59 -7.84
C VAL A 73 3.37 5.04 -8.11
N PHE A 74 3.18 5.37 -9.39
CA PHE A 74 2.74 6.69 -9.88
C PHE A 74 1.23 6.69 -10.02
N LEU A 75 0.50 6.92 -8.90
CA LEU A 75 -0.91 6.60 -8.75
C LEU A 75 -1.84 7.17 -9.83
N ASN A 76 -1.69 8.44 -10.17
CA ASN A 76 -2.60 9.12 -11.09
C ASN A 76 -1.99 9.36 -12.47
N GLN A 77 -0.84 8.75 -12.76
CA GLN A 77 -0.05 9.05 -13.96
C GLN A 77 0.30 10.56 -14.07
N ASP A 78 0.43 11.21 -12.93
CA ASP A 78 0.82 12.60 -12.80
C ASP A 78 2.17 12.72 -12.07
N ASN A 79 2.70 13.94 -11.98
CA ASN A 79 3.97 14.17 -11.28
C ASN A 79 3.78 14.62 -9.82
N LYS A 80 2.59 14.43 -9.22
CA LYS A 80 2.25 14.89 -7.87
C LYS A 80 1.86 13.76 -6.92
N ASN A 81 1.83 12.53 -7.42
CA ASN A 81 1.40 11.36 -6.65
C ASN A 81 2.35 10.19 -6.88
N TYR A 82 3.25 9.98 -5.93
CA TYR A 82 4.24 8.89 -5.91
C TYR A 82 4.21 8.23 -4.54
N VAL A 83 3.94 6.94 -4.50
CA VAL A 83 3.91 6.16 -3.27
C VAL A 83 4.73 4.88 -3.41
N GLU A 84 5.15 4.32 -2.28
CA GLU A 84 5.85 3.03 -2.20
C GLU A 84 5.09 2.13 -1.21
N PRO A 85 3.93 1.57 -1.60
CA PRO A 85 3.14 0.73 -0.71
C PRO A 85 3.92 -0.49 -0.22
N ASP A 86 3.63 -0.96 0.99
CA ASP A 86 4.31 -2.14 1.54
C ASP A 86 4.12 -3.36 0.65
N ILE A 87 2.91 -3.56 0.08
CA ILE A 87 2.64 -4.55 -0.96
C ILE A 87 1.66 -3.96 -2.00
N SER A 88 1.97 -4.17 -3.26
CA SER A 88 1.13 -3.82 -4.42
C SER A 88 0.91 -5.06 -5.28
N VAL A 89 -0.33 -5.33 -5.68
CA VAL A 89 -0.65 -6.38 -6.67
C VAL A 89 -1.17 -5.72 -7.92
N ILE A 90 -0.54 -6.00 -9.06
CA ILE A 90 -0.85 -5.41 -10.36
C ILE A 90 -1.30 -6.52 -11.30
N CYS A 91 -2.53 -6.43 -11.82
CA CYS A 91 -3.09 -7.41 -12.75
C CYS A 91 -3.05 -6.94 -14.21
N ASP A 92 -3.02 -5.63 -14.43
CA ASP A 92 -2.76 -5.03 -15.73
C ASP A 92 -1.26 -4.74 -15.89
N LEU A 93 -0.52 -5.72 -16.44
CA LEU A 93 0.93 -5.61 -16.61
C LEU A 93 1.34 -4.51 -17.59
N GLY A 94 0.39 -3.96 -18.38
CA GLY A 94 0.63 -2.78 -19.22
C GLY A 94 0.94 -1.51 -18.42
N LYS A 95 0.67 -1.50 -17.11
CA LYS A 95 1.05 -0.41 -16.20
C LYS A 95 2.51 -0.48 -15.73
N LEU A 96 3.20 -1.59 -15.96
CA LEU A 96 4.55 -1.82 -15.47
C LEU A 96 5.61 -1.36 -16.47
N ASP A 97 6.63 -0.69 -15.96
CA ASP A 97 7.88 -0.42 -16.66
C ASP A 97 9.06 -0.56 -15.69
N ASP A 98 10.29 -0.30 -16.16
CA ASP A 98 11.51 -0.40 -15.34
C ASP A 98 11.53 0.56 -14.14
N LYS A 99 10.67 1.59 -14.13
CA LYS A 99 10.59 2.57 -13.04
C LYS A 99 9.56 2.18 -11.98
N GLY A 100 8.57 1.35 -12.32
CA GLY A 100 7.51 0.93 -11.41
C GLY A 100 6.16 0.78 -12.08
N CYS A 101 5.08 1.06 -11.32
CA CYS A 101 3.71 0.98 -11.78
C CYS A 101 3.18 2.37 -12.14
N ASN A 102 2.70 2.54 -13.37
CA ASN A 102 2.07 3.76 -13.87
C ASN A 102 0.55 3.65 -13.79
N GLY A 103 -0.02 4.14 -12.72
CA GLY A 103 -1.44 4.06 -12.39
C GLY A 103 -1.69 3.28 -11.11
N ALA A 104 -2.97 3.10 -10.77
CA ALA A 104 -3.37 2.41 -9.56
C ALA A 104 -3.12 0.89 -9.66
N PRO A 105 -2.47 0.26 -8.67
CA PRO A 105 -2.49 -1.19 -8.47
C PRO A 105 -3.93 -1.71 -8.28
N ASP A 106 -4.14 -3.00 -8.51
CA ASP A 106 -5.43 -3.63 -8.22
C ASP A 106 -5.65 -3.79 -6.71
N TRP A 107 -4.61 -4.18 -5.98
CA TRP A 107 -4.66 -4.35 -4.53
C TRP A 107 -3.44 -3.74 -3.87
N VAL A 108 -3.66 -2.98 -2.80
CA VAL A 108 -2.63 -2.35 -1.98
C VAL A 108 -2.78 -2.80 -0.53
N ILE A 109 -1.66 -3.12 0.11
CA ILE A 109 -1.61 -3.40 1.55
C ILE A 109 -0.59 -2.47 2.19
N GLU A 110 -1.01 -1.78 3.25
CA GLU A 110 -0.15 -0.97 4.11
C GLU A 110 -0.10 -1.57 5.52
N ILE A 111 1.11 -1.76 6.03
CA ILE A 111 1.35 -2.26 7.38
C ILE A 111 1.67 -1.05 8.26
N VAL A 112 0.76 -0.75 9.15
CA VAL A 112 0.81 0.47 9.95
C VAL A 112 2.00 0.50 10.89
N SER A 113 2.74 1.60 10.83
CA SER A 113 3.72 1.99 11.83
C SER A 113 3.20 3.17 12.66
N PRO A 114 3.80 3.48 13.84
CA PRO A 114 3.42 4.65 14.61
C PRO A 114 3.49 5.96 13.80
N SER A 115 4.46 6.07 12.90
CA SER A 115 4.67 7.27 12.07
C SER A 115 3.76 7.34 10.86
N SER A 116 3.32 6.21 10.28
CA SER A 116 2.49 6.19 9.08
C SER A 116 0.98 6.17 9.38
N ARG A 117 0.58 5.85 10.61
CA ARG A 117 -0.83 5.59 11.00
C ARG A 117 -1.82 6.61 10.45
N ARG A 118 -1.55 7.92 10.63
CA ARG A 118 -2.47 8.95 10.16
C ARG A 118 -2.58 8.95 8.63
N MET A 119 -1.48 8.67 7.94
CA MET A 119 -1.47 8.61 6.48
C MET A 119 -2.26 7.41 5.98
N ASP A 120 -1.99 6.21 6.52
CA ASP A 120 -2.61 4.96 6.07
C ASP A 120 -4.12 4.95 6.29
N TYR A 121 -4.58 5.41 7.48
CA TYR A 121 -6.01 5.45 7.82
C TYR A 121 -6.82 6.57 7.16
N HIS A 122 -6.17 7.60 6.63
CA HIS A 122 -6.90 8.76 6.10
C HIS A 122 -6.44 9.18 4.70
N ALA A 123 -5.26 9.76 4.56
CA ALA A 123 -4.83 10.33 3.28
C ALA A 123 -4.66 9.26 2.20
N LYS A 124 -3.97 8.14 2.51
CA LYS A 124 -3.79 7.03 1.57
C LYS A 124 -5.10 6.32 1.27
N LEU A 125 -5.98 6.11 2.26
CA LEU A 125 -7.31 5.54 2.05
C LEU A 125 -8.10 6.32 0.99
N PHE A 126 -8.16 7.65 1.15
CA PHE A 126 -8.83 8.51 0.18
C PHE A 126 -8.14 8.48 -1.19
N LYS A 127 -6.81 8.56 -1.19
CA LYS A 127 -6.01 8.60 -2.41
C LYS A 127 -6.10 7.29 -3.19
N TYR A 128 -5.98 6.13 -2.56
CA TYR A 128 -6.10 4.84 -3.24
C TYR A 128 -7.50 4.63 -3.82
N ARG A 129 -8.55 4.98 -3.06
CA ARG A 129 -9.93 4.92 -3.57
C ARG A 129 -10.12 5.80 -4.81
N THR A 130 -9.67 7.05 -4.76
CA THR A 130 -9.87 8.00 -5.88
C THR A 130 -8.97 7.73 -7.08
N ALA A 131 -7.84 7.08 -6.89
CA ALA A 131 -6.94 6.67 -7.97
C ALA A 131 -7.43 5.43 -8.73
N GLY A 132 -8.39 4.66 -8.18
CA GLY A 132 -8.94 3.47 -8.81
C GLY A 132 -8.31 2.15 -8.37
N VAL A 133 -7.68 2.13 -7.18
CA VAL A 133 -7.34 0.87 -6.50
C VAL A 133 -8.64 0.11 -6.22
N ARG A 134 -8.66 -1.21 -6.47
CA ARG A 134 -9.87 -2.03 -6.29
C ARG A 134 -10.02 -2.50 -4.84
N GLU A 135 -8.90 -2.81 -4.19
CA GLU A 135 -8.86 -3.29 -2.81
C GLU A 135 -7.72 -2.66 -2.03
N TYR A 136 -7.98 -2.27 -0.77
CA TYR A 136 -7.00 -1.68 0.11
C TYR A 136 -7.07 -2.28 1.51
N TRP A 137 -5.96 -2.84 1.99
CA TRP A 137 -5.86 -3.35 3.35
C TRP A 137 -4.98 -2.48 4.22
N ILE A 138 -5.47 -2.18 5.42
CA ILE A 138 -4.73 -1.53 6.50
C ILE A 138 -4.47 -2.58 7.57
N VAL A 139 -3.22 -3.02 7.71
CA VAL A 139 -2.79 -4.02 8.69
C VAL A 139 -2.12 -3.31 9.85
N ASP A 140 -2.82 -3.19 11.01
CA ASP A 140 -2.30 -2.49 12.20
C ASP A 140 -1.94 -3.48 13.30
N PRO A 141 -0.65 -3.88 13.40
CA PRO A 141 -0.21 -4.86 14.40
C PRO A 141 -0.26 -4.35 15.84
N GLU A 142 -0.23 -3.03 16.06
CA GLU A 142 -0.34 -2.47 17.42
C GLU A 142 -1.77 -2.50 17.94
N LYS A 143 -2.75 -2.31 17.05
CA LYS A 143 -4.16 -2.38 17.39
C LYS A 143 -4.76 -3.77 17.25
N ASN A 144 -3.96 -4.76 16.81
CA ASN A 144 -4.45 -6.10 16.49
C ASN A 144 -5.64 -6.05 15.52
N ARG A 145 -5.51 -5.28 14.43
CA ARG A 145 -6.64 -4.97 13.54
C ARG A 145 -6.23 -5.02 12.08
N ILE A 146 -7.10 -5.57 11.24
CA ILE A 146 -7.01 -5.51 9.79
C ILE A 146 -8.31 -4.90 9.25
N LEU A 147 -8.20 -3.79 8.51
CA LEU A 147 -9.32 -3.24 7.74
C LEU A 147 -9.12 -3.59 6.27
N ALA A 148 -10.07 -4.31 5.71
CA ALA A 148 -10.07 -4.67 4.29
C ALA A 148 -11.18 -3.88 3.59
N TYR A 149 -10.80 -2.91 2.76
CA TYR A 149 -11.70 -2.12 1.94
C TYR A 149 -11.76 -2.72 0.55
N ASN A 150 -12.94 -3.15 0.13
CA ASN A 150 -13.23 -3.45 -1.28
C ASN A 150 -13.95 -2.24 -1.89
N PHE A 151 -13.26 -1.49 -2.75
CA PHE A 151 -13.80 -0.27 -3.33
C PHE A 151 -14.76 -0.53 -4.50
N GLU A 152 -14.76 -1.74 -5.06
CA GLU A 152 -15.70 -2.11 -6.14
C GLU A 152 -17.09 -2.42 -5.57
N THR A 153 -17.16 -3.10 -4.43
CA THR A 153 -18.44 -3.46 -3.76
C THR A 153 -18.82 -2.49 -2.65
N GLU A 154 -17.94 -1.55 -2.32
CA GLU A 154 -18.05 -0.61 -1.18
C GLU A 154 -18.12 -1.31 0.20
N ASP A 155 -17.64 -2.56 0.27
CA ASP A 155 -17.60 -3.32 1.51
C ASP A 155 -16.35 -2.99 2.35
N ILE A 156 -16.52 -3.09 3.67
CA ILE A 156 -15.44 -2.92 4.63
C ILE A 156 -15.47 -4.09 5.60
N GLY A 157 -14.40 -4.90 5.58
CA GLY A 157 -14.15 -5.92 6.58
C GLY A 157 -13.31 -5.37 7.74
N ASP A 158 -13.65 -5.75 8.97
CA ASP A 158 -12.91 -5.40 10.19
C ASP A 158 -12.56 -6.68 10.95
N TYR A 159 -11.27 -7.01 10.98
CA TYR A 159 -10.75 -8.28 11.45
C TYR A 159 -9.63 -8.07 12.46
N THR A 160 -9.26 -9.16 13.14
CA THR A 160 -8.12 -9.23 14.05
C THR A 160 -7.04 -10.17 13.51
N PHE A 161 -5.89 -10.22 14.16
CA PHE A 161 -4.84 -11.22 13.85
C PHE A 161 -5.21 -12.65 14.29
N GLN A 162 -6.46 -12.93 14.67
CA GLN A 162 -6.97 -14.28 14.93
C GLN A 162 -7.87 -14.79 13.80
N ASP A 163 -8.15 -13.94 12.81
CA ASP A 163 -9.08 -14.21 11.75
C ASP A 163 -8.38 -14.61 10.44
N SER A 164 -9.14 -15.23 9.55
CA SER A 164 -8.78 -15.38 8.14
C SER A 164 -9.48 -14.28 7.35
N VAL A 165 -8.73 -13.53 6.55
CA VAL A 165 -9.24 -12.41 5.75
C VAL A 165 -9.28 -12.81 4.29
N LYS A 166 -10.48 -12.76 3.69
CA LYS A 166 -10.66 -13.02 2.26
C LYS A 166 -10.25 -11.80 1.45
N ALA A 167 -9.43 -12.01 0.41
CA ALA A 167 -9.14 -10.99 -0.59
C ALA A 167 -10.34 -10.81 -1.53
N GLY A 168 -10.78 -9.56 -1.71
CA GLY A 168 -11.96 -9.24 -2.53
C GLY A 168 -11.72 -9.37 -4.02
N ILE A 169 -10.46 -9.14 -4.47
CA ILE A 169 -10.08 -9.28 -5.89
C ILE A 169 -9.96 -10.74 -6.36
N TYR A 170 -10.04 -11.72 -5.45
CA TYR A 170 -9.98 -13.15 -5.75
C TYR A 170 -11.15 -13.90 -5.13
N ASP A 171 -11.72 -14.86 -5.86
CA ASP A 171 -12.90 -15.61 -5.41
C ASP A 171 -12.62 -16.57 -4.24
N ASP A 172 -11.45 -17.20 -4.23
CA ASP A 172 -11.12 -18.32 -3.34
C ASP A 172 -9.80 -18.12 -2.58
N PHE A 173 -9.34 -16.88 -2.42
CA PHE A 173 -8.12 -16.55 -1.69
C PHE A 173 -8.43 -15.90 -0.34
N GLN A 174 -7.83 -16.45 0.70
CA GLN A 174 -7.85 -15.88 2.04
C GLN A 174 -6.49 -16.04 2.72
N ILE A 175 -6.16 -15.11 3.60
CA ILE A 175 -4.93 -15.12 4.39
C ILE A 175 -5.27 -15.38 5.86
N ASP A 176 -4.68 -16.43 6.43
CA ASP A 176 -4.78 -16.76 7.86
C ASP A 176 -3.81 -15.87 8.67
N PHE A 177 -4.33 -14.82 9.27
CA PHE A 177 -3.54 -13.93 10.12
C PHE A 177 -3.10 -14.57 11.44
N SER A 178 -3.77 -15.64 11.91
CA SER A 178 -3.36 -16.34 13.12
C SER A 178 -2.00 -17.04 12.93
N ALA A 179 -1.72 -17.52 11.72
CA ALA A 179 -0.43 -18.08 11.36
C ALA A 179 0.68 -17.01 11.35
N ILE A 180 0.36 -15.79 10.90
CA ILE A 180 1.27 -14.64 10.94
C ILE A 180 1.54 -14.22 12.39
N ALA A 181 0.48 -14.11 13.22
CA ALA A 181 0.60 -13.74 14.64
C ALA A 181 1.57 -14.66 15.39
N LYS A 182 1.49 -15.97 15.19
CA LYS A 182 2.41 -16.96 15.81
C LYS A 182 3.88 -16.71 15.48
N ARG A 183 4.17 -16.12 14.32
CA ARG A 183 5.55 -15.78 13.92
C ARG A 183 6.04 -14.46 14.51
N LEU A 184 5.14 -13.63 15.01
CA LEU A 184 5.50 -12.35 15.66
C LEU A 184 5.89 -12.54 17.12
N ASP A 185 5.38 -13.59 17.77
CA ASP A 185 5.57 -13.90 19.18
C ASP A 185 6.81 -14.78 19.43
N MET A 186 7.55 -15.19 18.36
CA MET A 186 8.77 -15.99 18.42
C MET A 186 10.05 -15.14 18.51
#